data_323d6c6e5b817650cc7571ef13a0eb5f
#
_entry.id   323d6c6e5b817650cc7571ef13a0eb5f
#
_cell.length_a   1.000
_cell.length_b   1.000
_cell.length_c   1.000
_cell.angle_alpha   90.00
_cell.angle_beta   90.00
_cell.angle_gamma   90.00
#
_symmetry.space_group_name_H-M   'P 1'
#
loop_
_entity.id
_entity.type
_entity.pdbx_description
1 polymer ?
#
loop_
_entity_poly.entity_id
_entity_poly.type
_entity_poly.pdbx_seq_one_letter_code
_entity_poly.pdbx_strand_id
1 'polypeptide(L)'
;MDKKNFMDPLFDTSDMIYHYTSVDTLIKYILPQNSLRFSHLSSTNDPEESKYHIMDYIDDVSIGPDYLMDNLNKMKDISKGITQNIRLICFSQDDADFYIGNGLYSNKGYARPRMWAQYASNHQGVCLVFNKERIIDAFKNSFSCNQIFYGDVSYEPLVKLLNEAENINAQSGFVSDLLNKSVGEIVNERIIKYHKIYFFSKHKDWKTENEFRLVLRETSENETYLNIDGCLEYIILGHKFDDNLIKPIKILIDSMSYKANILKFVYNRNGYCFVPIDF
;
A
#
# COMPACT_ATOMS: atom_id res chain seq x y z
N MET A 1 -28.27 -26.22 -21.18
CA MET A 1 -27.25 -25.86 -20.19
C MET A 1 -27.64 -24.51 -19.62
N ASP A 2 -28.18 -24.53 -18.42
CA ASP A 2 -28.67 -23.34 -17.74
C ASP A 2 -27.53 -22.34 -17.54
N LYS A 3 -27.72 -21.15 -18.07
CA LYS A 3 -26.92 -20.00 -17.74
C LYS A 3 -27.22 -19.61 -16.28
N LYS A 4 -26.68 -20.33 -15.29
CA LYS A 4 -26.50 -19.78 -13.97
C LYS A 4 -25.51 -18.63 -14.17
N ASN A 5 -26.03 -17.42 -14.18
CA ASN A 5 -25.23 -16.21 -14.02
C ASN A 5 -24.44 -16.39 -12.72
N PHE A 6 -23.16 -16.70 -12.83
CA PHE A 6 -22.24 -16.59 -11.71
C PHE A 6 -22.11 -15.09 -11.42
N MET A 7 -23.02 -14.57 -10.61
CA MET A 7 -22.90 -13.22 -10.07
C MET A 7 -21.60 -13.16 -9.28
N ASP A 8 -20.79 -12.16 -9.59
CA ASP A 8 -19.64 -11.83 -8.78
C ASP A 8 -20.15 -11.40 -7.39
N PRO A 9 -19.86 -12.14 -6.32
CA PRO A 9 -20.35 -11.82 -4.98
C PRO A 9 -19.78 -10.49 -4.44
N LEU A 10 -18.76 -9.91 -5.13
CA LEU A 10 -18.11 -8.67 -4.77
C LEU A 10 -18.50 -7.51 -5.70
N PHE A 11 -19.39 -7.74 -6.67
CA PHE A 11 -19.73 -6.72 -7.67
C PHE A 11 -20.38 -5.48 -7.04
N ASP A 12 -21.32 -5.69 -6.13
CA ASP A 12 -22.09 -4.61 -5.49
C ASP A 12 -21.47 -4.14 -4.17
N THR A 13 -20.29 -4.66 -3.78
CA THR A 13 -19.61 -4.21 -2.55
C THR A 13 -18.87 -2.91 -2.81
N SER A 14 -19.26 -1.83 -2.15
CA SER A 14 -18.50 -0.59 -2.07
C SER A 14 -17.43 -0.68 -0.97
N ASP A 15 -16.41 0.15 -1.08
CA ASP A 15 -15.40 0.39 -0.05
C ASP A 15 -14.55 -0.83 0.35
N MET A 16 -14.25 -1.70 -0.62
CA MET A 16 -13.30 -2.79 -0.43
C MET A 16 -11.91 -2.42 -0.92
N ILE A 17 -10.89 -2.90 -0.20
CA ILE A 17 -9.50 -2.83 -0.57
C ILE A 17 -8.86 -4.21 -0.54
N TYR A 18 -7.80 -4.41 -1.32
CA TYR A 18 -7.29 -5.72 -1.69
C TYR A 18 -5.80 -5.84 -1.39
N HIS A 19 -5.42 -6.87 -0.62
CA HIS A 19 -4.03 -7.14 -0.30
C HIS A 19 -3.62 -8.50 -0.88
N TYR A 20 -2.65 -8.48 -1.81
CA TYR A 20 -2.14 -9.68 -2.45
C TYR A 20 -0.98 -10.26 -1.67
N THR A 21 -0.97 -11.59 -1.51
CA THR A 21 0.12 -12.24 -0.78
C THR A 21 0.29 -13.70 -1.20
N SER A 22 1.39 -14.32 -0.75
CA SER A 22 1.63 -15.75 -0.94
C SER A 22 0.74 -16.59 -0.01
N VAL A 23 0.46 -17.82 -0.41
CA VAL A 23 -0.24 -18.77 0.46
C VAL A 23 0.57 -19.10 1.71
N ASP A 24 1.88 -19.15 1.61
CA ASP A 24 2.79 -19.34 2.74
C ASP A 24 2.65 -18.26 3.79
N THR A 25 2.64 -17.00 3.35
CA THR A 25 2.43 -15.84 4.24
C THR A 25 1.06 -15.89 4.90
N LEU A 26 0.02 -16.25 4.14
CA LEU A 26 -1.33 -16.38 4.68
C LEU A 26 -1.39 -17.41 5.82
N ILE A 27 -0.91 -18.64 5.54
CA ILE A 27 -1.06 -19.79 6.47
C ILE A 27 -0.11 -19.68 7.68
N LYS A 28 1.11 -19.18 7.47
CA LYS A 28 2.13 -19.15 8.52
C LYS A 28 2.03 -17.94 9.45
N TYR A 29 1.53 -16.82 8.92
CA TYR A 29 1.59 -15.55 9.65
C TYR A 29 0.22 -14.86 9.77
N ILE A 30 -0.47 -14.59 8.64
CA ILE A 30 -1.65 -13.71 8.68
C ILE A 30 -2.80 -14.34 9.46
N LEU A 31 -3.23 -15.56 9.09
CA LEU A 31 -4.34 -16.23 9.77
C LEU A 31 -4.02 -16.59 11.22
N PRO A 32 -2.85 -17.23 11.54
CA PRO A 32 -2.55 -17.59 12.92
C PRO A 32 -2.40 -16.39 13.87
N GLN A 33 -1.89 -15.28 13.38
CA GLN A 33 -1.68 -14.07 14.18
C GLN A 33 -2.82 -13.06 14.07
N ASN A 34 -3.77 -13.28 13.16
CA ASN A 34 -4.85 -12.35 12.83
C ASN A 34 -4.34 -10.93 12.59
N SER A 35 -3.24 -10.79 11.82
CA SER A 35 -2.55 -9.52 11.66
C SER A 35 -1.85 -9.38 10.31
N LEU A 36 -1.68 -8.12 9.86
CA LEU A 36 -0.82 -7.74 8.75
C LEU A 36 0.46 -7.09 9.28
N ARG A 37 1.61 -7.50 8.73
CA ARG A 37 2.89 -6.90 9.04
C ARG A 37 3.11 -5.62 8.24
N PHE A 38 3.58 -4.57 8.90
CA PHE A 38 4.10 -3.40 8.22
C PHE A 38 5.48 -3.70 7.61
N SER A 39 5.65 -3.39 6.36
CA SER A 39 6.93 -3.50 5.64
C SER A 39 7.66 -2.15 5.65
N HIS A 40 9.00 -2.17 5.66
CA HIS A 40 9.77 -0.93 5.53
C HIS A 40 9.56 -0.27 4.16
N LEU A 41 9.53 1.05 4.12
CA LEU A 41 9.47 1.82 2.87
C LEU A 41 10.62 1.44 1.91
N SER A 42 11.80 1.13 2.45
CA SER A 42 12.94 0.68 1.66
C SER A 42 12.80 -0.70 1.01
N SER A 43 11.76 -1.46 1.36
CA SER A 43 11.47 -2.78 0.78
C SER A 43 10.39 -2.75 -0.31
N THR A 44 9.93 -1.56 -0.72
CA THR A 44 9.00 -1.40 -1.84
C THR A 44 9.66 -1.77 -3.17
N ASN A 45 8.85 -2.18 -4.14
CA ASN A 45 9.34 -2.57 -5.47
C ASN A 45 9.78 -1.39 -6.34
N ASP A 46 9.34 -0.19 -6.03
CA ASP A 46 9.76 1.02 -6.72
C ASP A 46 11.05 1.56 -6.09
N PRO A 47 12.18 1.52 -6.81
CA PRO A 47 13.45 2.00 -6.27
C PRO A 47 13.47 3.51 -6.03
N GLU A 48 12.53 4.28 -6.58
CA GLU A 48 12.43 5.72 -6.38
C GLU A 48 11.79 6.06 -5.03
N GLU A 49 10.88 5.22 -4.53
CA GLU A 49 10.17 5.48 -3.26
C GLU A 49 11.08 5.55 -2.04
N SER A 50 12.17 4.78 -2.04
CA SER A 50 13.13 4.76 -0.93
C SER A 50 14.27 5.78 -1.07
N LYS A 51 14.37 6.43 -2.22
CA LYS A 51 15.44 7.37 -2.54
C LYS A 51 14.91 8.79 -2.55
N TYR A 52 14.75 9.35 -1.37
CA TYR A 52 14.41 10.75 -1.27
C TYR A 52 15.67 11.61 -1.38
N HIS A 53 15.81 12.37 -2.45
CA HIS A 53 16.91 13.30 -2.68
C HIS A 53 16.45 14.73 -2.37
N ILE A 54 16.76 15.23 -1.18
CA ILE A 54 16.50 16.64 -0.82
C ILE A 54 17.15 17.60 -1.83
N MET A 55 18.27 17.19 -2.43
CA MET A 55 18.99 17.97 -3.45
C MET A 55 18.15 18.25 -4.69
N ASP A 56 17.20 17.38 -5.06
CA ASP A 56 16.35 17.56 -6.23
C ASP A 56 15.34 18.71 -6.08
N TYR A 57 15.27 19.30 -4.87
CA TYR A 57 14.32 20.36 -4.53
C TYR A 57 14.96 21.67 -4.15
N ILE A 58 16.27 21.83 -4.33
CA ILE A 58 17.00 23.07 -4.07
C ILE A 58 17.29 23.75 -5.41
N ASP A 59 16.27 24.38 -5.97
CA ASP A 59 16.41 25.23 -7.15
C ASP A 59 16.93 26.66 -6.81
N ASP A 60 17.39 26.88 -5.59
CA ASP A 60 17.89 28.20 -5.20
C ASP A 60 19.29 28.44 -5.72
N VAL A 61 19.38 29.08 -6.87
CA VAL A 61 20.63 29.49 -7.55
C VAL A 61 21.49 30.42 -6.68
N SER A 62 20.95 30.96 -5.58
CA SER A 62 21.67 31.80 -4.63
C SER A 62 22.54 31.00 -3.65
N ILE A 63 22.37 29.68 -3.56
CA ILE A 63 23.16 28.82 -2.68
C ILE A 63 24.46 28.44 -3.39
N GLY A 64 25.56 28.99 -2.94
CA GLY A 64 26.86 28.66 -3.50
C GLY A 64 27.25 27.19 -3.31
N PRO A 65 28.08 26.62 -4.22
CA PRO A 65 28.54 25.25 -4.13
C PRO A 65 29.20 24.88 -2.80
N ASP A 66 29.94 25.80 -2.21
CA ASP A 66 30.64 25.58 -0.94
C ASP A 66 29.66 25.37 0.20
N TYR A 67 28.58 26.14 0.27
CA TYR A 67 27.55 25.96 1.28
C TYR A 67 26.85 24.61 1.17
N LEU A 68 26.58 24.14 -0.06
CA LEU A 68 25.98 22.83 -0.29
C LEU A 68 26.90 21.71 0.18
N MET A 69 28.22 21.84 -0.08
CA MET A 69 29.20 20.83 0.36
C MET A 69 29.31 20.78 1.90
N ASP A 70 29.33 21.93 2.58
CA ASP A 70 29.39 22.00 4.04
C ASP A 70 28.17 21.40 4.72
N ASN A 71 27.00 21.48 4.09
CA ASN A 71 25.75 20.94 4.64
C ASN A 71 25.34 19.57 4.08
N LEU A 72 26.15 18.97 3.19
CA LEU A 72 25.82 17.72 2.50
C LEU A 72 25.51 16.57 3.48
N ASN A 73 26.28 16.44 4.55
CA ASN A 73 26.04 15.39 5.55
C ASN A 73 24.73 15.62 6.29
N LYS A 74 24.42 16.84 6.68
CA LYS A 74 23.17 17.20 7.35
C LYS A 74 21.95 16.89 6.43
N MET A 75 22.07 17.20 5.15
CA MET A 75 21.04 16.90 4.14
C MET A 75 20.84 15.39 3.95
N LYS A 76 21.92 14.60 3.94
CA LYS A 76 21.84 13.13 3.91
C LYS A 76 21.15 12.57 5.16
N ASP A 77 21.46 13.11 6.34
CA ASP A 77 20.85 12.69 7.60
C ASP A 77 19.34 13.03 7.63
N ILE A 78 18.94 14.19 7.10
CA ILE A 78 17.53 14.56 6.96
C ILE A 78 16.82 13.60 5.99
N SER A 79 17.41 13.34 4.82
CA SER A 79 16.86 12.40 3.84
C SER A 79 16.66 11.00 4.46
N LYS A 80 17.66 10.50 5.14
CA LYS A 80 17.61 9.24 5.89
C LYS A 80 16.54 9.28 6.99
N GLY A 81 16.44 10.37 7.74
CA GLY A 81 15.44 10.52 8.80
C GLY A 81 14.01 10.53 8.31
N ILE A 82 13.75 10.99 7.06
CA ILE A 82 12.42 10.96 6.44
C ILE A 82 12.01 9.52 6.08
N THR A 83 12.94 8.67 5.64
CA THR A 83 12.61 7.35 5.06
C THR A 83 12.84 6.18 6.02
N GLN A 84 13.82 6.28 6.92
CA GLN A 84 14.32 5.15 7.72
C GLN A 84 13.26 4.54 8.64
N ASN A 85 12.41 5.35 9.24
CA ASN A 85 11.44 4.94 10.25
C ASN A 85 10.02 4.83 9.68
N ILE A 86 9.89 4.71 8.37
CA ILE A 86 8.60 4.59 7.71
C ILE A 86 8.32 3.15 7.35
N ARG A 87 7.15 2.70 7.75
CA ARG A 87 6.61 1.39 7.45
C ARG A 87 5.22 1.52 6.84
N LEU A 88 4.86 0.58 5.97
CA LEU A 88 3.60 0.67 5.25
C LEU A 88 2.96 -0.70 5.02
N ILE A 89 1.64 -0.68 4.88
CA ILE A 89 0.82 -1.76 4.32
C ILE A 89 0.12 -1.20 3.09
N CYS A 90 0.27 -1.90 1.96
CA CYS A 90 -0.27 -1.49 0.67
C CYS A 90 -1.48 -2.33 0.29
N PHE A 91 -2.47 -1.68 -0.27
CA PHE A 91 -3.68 -2.30 -0.80
C PHE A 91 -3.93 -1.80 -2.21
N SER A 92 -4.52 -2.62 -3.06
CA SER A 92 -5.10 -2.19 -4.32
C SER A 92 -6.56 -1.77 -4.09
N GLN A 93 -7.10 -0.90 -4.95
CA GLN A 93 -8.50 -0.44 -4.89
C GLN A 93 -9.21 -0.68 -6.21
N ASP A 94 -10.54 -0.62 -6.19
CA ASP A 94 -11.35 -0.54 -7.41
C ASP A 94 -11.03 0.75 -8.18
N ASP A 95 -11.06 0.68 -9.49
CA ASP A 95 -10.76 1.81 -10.36
C ASP A 95 -12.02 2.17 -11.17
N ALA A 96 -12.67 3.24 -10.78
CA ALA A 96 -13.92 3.68 -11.43
C ALA A 96 -13.71 4.06 -12.91
N ASP A 97 -12.51 4.50 -13.28
CA ASP A 97 -12.18 4.95 -14.63
C ASP A 97 -11.73 3.81 -15.56
N PHE A 98 -11.46 2.62 -14.99
CA PHE A 98 -10.97 1.47 -15.75
C PHE A 98 -12.12 0.58 -16.19
N TYR A 99 -12.84 0.99 -17.23
CA TYR A 99 -13.90 0.22 -17.85
C TYR A 99 -13.41 -0.46 -19.13
N ILE A 100 -13.29 -1.80 -19.11
CA ILE A 100 -13.14 -2.58 -20.34
C ILE A 100 -14.55 -2.99 -20.79
N GLY A 101 -14.97 -2.51 -21.96
CA GLY A 101 -16.27 -2.84 -22.53
C GLY A 101 -16.55 -4.34 -22.56
N ASN A 102 -17.82 -4.73 -22.52
CA ASN A 102 -18.39 -6.08 -22.51
C ASN A 102 -18.68 -6.69 -21.14
N GLY A 103 -18.88 -5.89 -20.09
CA GLY A 103 -19.42 -6.39 -18.81
C GLY A 103 -18.45 -7.25 -18.01
N LEU A 104 -17.15 -7.18 -18.29
CA LEU A 104 -16.12 -7.92 -17.57
C LEU A 104 -15.47 -7.04 -16.50
N TYR A 105 -15.31 -7.60 -15.34
CA TYR A 105 -14.93 -7.05 -14.02
C TYR A 105 -13.54 -6.40 -13.93
N SER A 106 -13.16 -5.57 -14.89
CA SER A 106 -11.81 -5.04 -15.00
C SER A 106 -11.49 -3.90 -14.05
N ASN A 107 -12.52 -3.22 -13.53
CA ASN A 107 -12.35 -2.12 -12.58
C ASN A 107 -12.11 -2.59 -11.13
N LYS A 108 -12.33 -3.86 -10.83
CA LYS A 108 -12.14 -4.41 -9.49
C LYS A 108 -10.66 -4.60 -9.13
N GLY A 109 -10.28 -4.18 -7.95
CA GLY A 109 -8.90 -4.27 -7.49
C GLY A 109 -8.35 -5.71 -7.42
N TYR A 110 -9.22 -6.72 -7.20
CA TYR A 110 -8.83 -8.13 -7.25
C TYR A 110 -8.70 -8.69 -8.67
N ALA A 111 -9.17 -8.01 -9.71
CA ALA A 111 -9.20 -8.51 -11.09
C ALA A 111 -7.97 -8.11 -11.93
N ARG A 112 -6.87 -7.77 -11.31
CA ARG A 112 -5.65 -7.26 -11.97
C ARG A 112 -4.60 -8.34 -12.19
N PRO A 113 -4.38 -8.85 -13.42
CA PRO A 113 -3.43 -9.95 -13.68
C PRO A 113 -2.01 -9.66 -13.22
N ARG A 114 -1.57 -8.40 -13.36
CA ARG A 114 -0.23 -7.97 -12.93
C ARG A 114 -0.05 -8.14 -11.42
N MET A 115 -1.06 -7.76 -10.61
CA MET A 115 -1.01 -7.93 -9.16
C MET A 115 -0.92 -9.40 -8.75
N TRP A 116 -1.70 -10.27 -9.40
CA TRP A 116 -1.61 -11.71 -9.18
C TRP A 116 -0.24 -12.30 -9.54
N ALA A 117 0.35 -11.85 -10.66
CA ALA A 117 1.66 -12.32 -11.08
C ALA A 117 2.76 -11.85 -10.11
N GLN A 118 2.71 -10.60 -9.71
CA GLN A 118 3.77 -9.91 -9.00
C GLN A 118 3.75 -10.16 -7.48
N TYR A 119 2.55 -10.14 -6.87
CA TYR A 119 2.38 -10.15 -5.42
C TYR A 119 1.72 -11.43 -4.86
N ALA A 120 1.11 -12.24 -5.72
CA ALA A 120 0.45 -13.49 -5.33
C ALA A 120 1.11 -14.72 -5.95
N SER A 121 2.43 -14.81 -5.89
CA SER A 121 3.23 -15.96 -6.32
C SER A 121 2.82 -16.48 -7.71
N ASN A 122 2.74 -15.60 -8.71
CA ASN A 122 2.34 -15.93 -10.08
C ASN A 122 1.00 -16.70 -10.14
N HIS A 123 -0.04 -16.14 -9.51
CA HIS A 123 -1.41 -16.66 -9.44
C HIS A 123 -1.59 -17.90 -8.53
N GLN A 124 -0.57 -18.33 -7.79
CA GLN A 124 -0.66 -19.43 -6.82
C GLN A 124 -1.04 -18.94 -5.41
N GLY A 125 -0.91 -17.65 -5.15
CA GLY A 125 -1.23 -17.01 -3.88
C GLY A 125 -2.70 -16.66 -3.72
N VAL A 126 -2.95 -15.67 -2.88
CA VAL A 126 -4.28 -15.20 -2.51
C VAL A 126 -4.40 -13.68 -2.62
N CYS A 127 -5.63 -13.20 -2.70
CA CYS A 127 -5.98 -11.80 -2.53
C CYS A 127 -6.95 -11.69 -1.35
N LEU A 128 -6.56 -10.94 -0.33
CA LEU A 128 -7.34 -10.68 0.87
C LEU A 128 -8.19 -9.44 0.63
N VAL A 129 -9.48 -9.52 0.93
CA VAL A 129 -10.44 -8.43 0.74
C VAL A 129 -10.83 -7.87 2.10
N PHE A 130 -10.56 -6.59 2.31
CA PHE A 130 -10.84 -5.90 3.56
C PHE A 130 -11.91 -4.83 3.35
N ASN A 131 -12.73 -4.61 4.38
CA ASN A 131 -13.53 -3.40 4.46
C ASN A 131 -12.61 -2.20 4.78
N LYS A 132 -12.60 -1.18 3.91
CA LYS A 132 -11.69 -0.04 3.99
C LYS A 132 -11.87 0.77 5.27
N GLU A 133 -13.10 1.02 5.68
CA GLU A 133 -13.38 1.80 6.91
C GLU A 133 -12.89 1.05 8.14
N ARG A 134 -13.22 -0.24 8.26
CA ARG A 134 -12.82 -1.05 9.43
C ARG A 134 -11.30 -1.16 9.57
N ILE A 135 -10.57 -1.33 8.46
CA ILE A 135 -9.09 -1.41 8.53
C ILE A 135 -8.47 -0.06 8.90
N ILE A 136 -9.04 1.06 8.44
CA ILE A 136 -8.62 2.40 8.82
C ILE A 136 -8.89 2.64 10.32
N ASP A 137 -10.05 2.22 10.82
CA ASP A 137 -10.40 2.37 12.23
C ASP A 137 -9.51 1.50 13.12
N ALA A 138 -9.24 0.25 12.71
CA ALA A 138 -8.28 -0.61 13.40
C ALA A 138 -6.89 0.05 13.46
N PHE A 139 -6.45 0.67 12.37
CA PHE A 139 -5.19 1.39 12.31
C PHE A 139 -5.15 2.60 13.25
N LYS A 140 -6.19 3.44 13.23
CA LYS A 140 -6.32 4.60 14.13
C LYS A 140 -6.34 4.22 15.61
N ASN A 141 -6.99 3.11 15.93
CA ASN A 141 -7.11 2.65 17.32
C ASN A 141 -5.82 1.97 17.82
N SER A 142 -4.97 1.49 16.93
CA SER A 142 -3.73 0.78 17.29
C SER A 142 -2.53 1.70 17.49
N PHE A 143 -2.53 2.90 16.89
CA PHE A 143 -1.35 3.78 16.86
C PHE A 143 -1.70 5.24 17.14
N SER A 144 -0.73 6.00 17.64
CA SER A 144 -0.91 7.43 17.93
C SER A 144 -1.13 8.26 16.67
N CYS A 145 -2.02 9.23 16.72
CA CYS A 145 -2.45 10.03 15.57
C CYS A 145 -1.31 10.84 14.90
N ASN A 146 -0.24 11.15 15.63
CA ASN A 146 0.94 11.84 15.09
C ASN A 146 1.96 10.92 14.40
N GLN A 147 1.71 9.62 14.42
CA GLN A 147 2.58 8.59 13.80
C GLN A 147 1.95 7.96 12.56
N ILE A 148 0.66 8.19 12.31
CA ILE A 148 -0.10 7.52 11.27
C ILE A 148 -0.49 8.46 10.14
N PHE A 149 -0.38 7.94 8.90
CA PHE A 149 -0.91 8.57 7.70
C PHE A 149 -1.60 7.49 6.87
N TYR A 150 -2.64 7.82 6.13
CA TYR A 150 -3.31 6.89 5.22
C TYR A 150 -3.93 7.66 4.06
N GLY A 151 -4.03 7.02 2.91
CA GLY A 151 -4.59 7.64 1.72
C GLY A 151 -4.25 6.91 0.43
N ASP A 152 -4.76 7.48 -0.66
CA ASP A 152 -4.54 7.00 -2.01
C ASP A 152 -3.18 7.47 -2.54
N VAL A 153 -2.52 6.63 -3.33
CA VAL A 153 -1.25 6.97 -4.00
C VAL A 153 -1.54 7.77 -5.26
N SER A 154 -0.83 8.89 -5.39
CA SER A 154 -0.81 9.71 -6.59
C SER A 154 0.25 9.21 -7.57
N TYR A 155 -0.10 9.17 -8.85
CA TYR A 155 0.80 8.82 -9.96
C TYR A 155 1.12 10.03 -10.85
N GLU A 156 0.87 11.22 -10.32
CA GLU A 156 1.23 12.46 -10.98
C GLU A 156 2.74 12.70 -10.94
N PRO A 157 3.31 13.40 -11.93
CA PRO A 157 4.71 13.76 -11.91
C PRO A 157 5.07 14.52 -10.63
N LEU A 158 6.17 14.16 -9.99
CA LEU A 158 6.62 14.73 -8.73
C LEU A 158 6.75 16.27 -8.77
N VAL A 159 7.21 16.81 -9.89
CA VAL A 159 7.30 18.27 -10.12
C VAL A 159 5.92 18.95 -9.97
N LYS A 160 4.84 18.31 -10.46
CA LYS A 160 3.49 18.84 -10.30
C LYS A 160 3.06 18.87 -8.82
N LEU A 161 3.31 17.78 -8.10
CA LEU A 161 2.97 17.68 -6.68
C LEU A 161 3.76 18.68 -5.83
N LEU A 162 5.01 18.92 -6.17
CA LEU A 162 5.85 19.93 -5.51
C LEU A 162 5.36 21.34 -5.76
N ASN A 163 5.04 21.69 -7.01
CA ASN A 163 4.51 23.00 -7.35
C ASN A 163 3.17 23.30 -6.67
N GLU A 164 2.34 22.27 -6.43
CA GLU A 164 1.09 22.40 -5.68
C GLU A 164 1.35 22.56 -4.16
N ALA A 165 2.40 21.95 -3.65
CA ALA A 165 2.74 21.98 -2.21
C ALA A 165 3.60 23.20 -1.81
N GLU A 166 4.36 23.74 -2.73
CA GLU A 166 5.27 24.87 -2.52
C GLU A 166 4.80 26.11 -3.29
N ASN A 167 4.25 27.08 -2.57
CA ASN A 167 4.38 28.46 -3.02
C ASN A 167 5.88 28.79 -3.05
N ILE A 168 6.35 29.44 -4.12
CA ILE A 168 7.74 29.81 -4.44
C ILE A 168 8.53 30.41 -3.25
N ASN A 169 7.84 30.89 -2.22
CA ASN A 169 8.45 31.46 -1.00
C ASN A 169 8.92 30.44 0.05
N ALA A 170 8.69 29.15 -0.15
CA ALA A 170 9.07 28.12 0.84
C ALA A 170 10.54 27.68 0.72
N GLN A 171 11.20 27.95 -0.40
CA GLN A 171 12.58 27.56 -0.66
C GLN A 171 13.58 28.35 0.20
N SER A 172 13.37 29.64 0.42
CA SER A 172 14.23 30.47 1.26
C SER A 172 14.24 30.04 2.74
N GLY A 173 13.16 29.40 3.19
CA GLY A 173 13.04 28.87 4.55
C GLY A 173 13.94 27.68 4.83
N PHE A 174 14.18 26.80 3.84
CA PHE A 174 14.96 25.58 4.06
C PHE A 174 16.43 25.84 4.38
N VAL A 175 17.04 26.83 3.74
CA VAL A 175 18.43 27.25 4.05
C VAL A 175 18.53 27.75 5.46
N SER A 176 17.59 28.59 5.91
CA SER A 176 17.51 29.06 7.29
C SER A 176 17.33 27.90 8.28
N ASP A 177 16.51 26.90 7.92
CA ASP A 177 16.29 25.71 8.74
C ASP A 177 17.58 24.88 8.88
N LEU A 178 18.34 24.69 7.81
CA LEU A 178 19.63 23.99 7.85
C LEU A 178 20.63 24.65 8.83
N LEU A 179 20.57 25.97 8.96
CA LEU A 179 21.46 26.71 9.85
C LEU A 179 20.99 26.66 11.32
N ASN A 180 19.71 26.74 11.55
CA ASN A 180 19.15 27.08 12.86
C ASN A 180 18.43 25.92 13.58
N LYS A 181 18.11 24.82 12.89
CA LYS A 181 17.36 23.69 13.45
C LYS A 181 18.19 22.40 13.48
N SER A 182 17.87 21.52 14.40
CA SER A 182 18.40 20.16 14.41
C SER A 182 17.83 19.32 13.25
N VAL A 183 18.53 18.23 12.89
CA VAL A 183 18.03 17.26 11.88
C VAL A 183 16.65 16.73 12.26
N GLY A 184 16.43 16.39 13.54
CA GLY A 184 15.15 15.85 14.01
C GLY A 184 13.98 16.84 13.87
N GLU A 185 14.20 18.13 14.17
CA GLU A 185 13.17 19.16 13.98
C GLU A 185 12.82 19.32 12.50
N ILE A 186 13.81 19.40 11.62
CA ILE A 186 13.60 19.53 10.18
C ILE A 186 12.82 18.30 9.65
N VAL A 187 13.23 17.08 10.02
CA VAL A 187 12.57 15.85 9.62
C VAL A 187 11.10 15.84 10.04
N ASN A 188 10.80 16.21 11.29
CA ASN A 188 9.44 16.26 11.81
C ASN A 188 8.57 17.25 11.03
N GLU A 189 9.04 18.48 10.86
CA GLU A 189 8.31 19.52 10.13
C GLU A 189 8.06 19.11 8.67
N ARG A 190 9.06 18.54 8.01
CA ARG A 190 8.93 18.10 6.62
C ARG A 190 7.98 16.92 6.47
N ILE A 191 8.02 15.94 7.36
CA ILE A 191 7.07 14.82 7.31
C ILE A 191 5.65 15.35 7.47
N ILE A 192 5.38 16.20 8.45
CA ILE A 192 4.04 16.77 8.66
C ILE A 192 3.57 17.53 7.41
N LYS A 193 4.43 18.34 6.80
CA LYS A 193 4.08 19.19 5.68
C LYS A 193 3.97 18.42 4.36
N TYR A 194 4.86 17.45 4.10
CA TYR A 194 5.06 16.83 2.79
C TYR A 194 4.79 15.32 2.76
N HIS A 195 4.17 14.73 3.79
CA HIS A 195 3.91 13.28 3.85
C HIS A 195 3.20 12.74 2.60
N LYS A 196 2.32 13.54 1.97
CA LYS A 196 1.63 13.13 0.74
C LYS A 196 2.61 12.89 -0.40
N ILE A 197 3.63 13.73 -0.52
CA ILE A 197 4.68 13.58 -1.53
C ILE A 197 5.60 12.42 -1.18
N TYR A 198 6.02 12.32 0.07
CA TYR A 198 7.01 11.33 0.50
C TYR A 198 6.49 9.90 0.51
N PHE A 199 5.22 9.71 0.88
CA PHE A 199 4.69 8.38 1.16
C PHE A 199 3.53 7.98 0.24
N PHE A 200 2.95 8.92 -0.51
CA PHE A 200 1.77 8.69 -1.34
C PHE A 200 1.97 9.16 -2.78
N SER A 201 3.21 9.18 -3.27
CA SER A 201 3.50 9.37 -4.69
C SER A 201 4.30 8.19 -5.23
N LYS A 202 4.06 7.81 -6.48
CA LYS A 202 4.70 6.69 -7.15
C LYS A 202 4.83 6.97 -8.64
N HIS A 203 5.85 6.40 -9.29
CA HIS A 203 6.02 6.57 -10.71
C HIS A 203 4.79 6.06 -11.49
N LYS A 204 4.42 6.76 -12.57
CA LYS A 204 3.21 6.49 -13.38
C LYS A 204 3.11 5.07 -13.93
N ASP A 205 4.22 4.35 -14.11
CA ASP A 205 4.24 2.97 -14.59
C ASP A 205 3.57 2.00 -13.62
N TRP A 206 3.42 2.41 -12.34
CA TRP A 206 2.73 1.67 -11.29
C TRP A 206 1.25 2.03 -11.18
N LYS A 207 0.73 2.95 -11.98
CA LYS A 207 -0.66 3.45 -11.90
C LYS A 207 -1.72 2.34 -11.89
N THR A 208 -1.43 1.21 -12.56
CA THR A 208 -2.33 0.04 -12.58
C THR A 208 -2.50 -0.65 -11.23
N GLU A 209 -1.69 -0.34 -10.23
CA GLU A 209 -1.86 -0.86 -8.88
C GLU A 209 -3.01 -0.18 -8.15
N ASN A 210 -3.31 1.07 -8.48
CA ASN A 210 -4.34 1.91 -7.85
C ASN A 210 -4.30 1.76 -6.32
N GLU A 211 -3.19 2.20 -5.76
CA GLU A 211 -2.77 1.83 -4.42
C GLU A 211 -3.40 2.72 -3.36
N PHE A 212 -3.82 2.12 -2.26
CA PHE A 212 -4.12 2.76 -0.98
C PHE A 212 -3.11 2.30 0.06
N ARG A 213 -2.62 3.20 0.90
CA ARG A 213 -1.60 2.92 1.92
C ARG A 213 -2.05 3.25 3.33
N LEU A 214 -1.64 2.40 4.26
CA LEU A 214 -1.49 2.73 5.67
C LEU A 214 0.00 2.93 5.92
N VAL A 215 0.38 4.08 6.43
CA VAL A 215 1.77 4.47 6.67
C VAL A 215 1.97 4.78 8.14
N LEU A 216 2.92 4.10 8.75
CA LEU A 216 3.27 4.23 10.15
C LEU A 216 4.70 4.77 10.27
N ARG A 217 4.89 5.82 11.05
CA ARG A 217 6.19 6.26 11.51
C ARG A 217 6.53 5.55 12.82
N GLU A 218 7.48 4.61 12.76
CA GLU A 218 7.86 3.76 13.88
C GLU A 218 9.37 3.69 14.00
N THR A 219 9.88 4.08 15.17
CA THR A 219 11.31 4.09 15.46
C THR A 219 11.84 2.79 16.04
N SER A 220 10.93 1.89 16.47
CA SER A 220 11.29 0.56 16.96
C SER A 220 11.93 -0.27 15.86
N GLU A 221 12.98 -1.02 16.17
CA GLU A 221 13.56 -2.00 15.26
C GLU A 221 12.73 -3.30 15.17
N ASN A 222 11.82 -3.51 16.12
CA ASN A 222 10.94 -4.68 16.13
C ASN A 222 9.94 -4.65 14.98
N GLU A 223 9.54 -5.83 14.51
CA GLU A 223 8.45 -5.96 13.55
C GLU A 223 7.15 -5.41 14.13
N THR A 224 6.40 -4.68 13.33
CA THR A 224 5.15 -4.03 13.73
C THR A 224 4.00 -4.62 12.94
N TYR A 225 2.90 -4.91 13.62
CA TYR A 225 1.74 -5.61 13.08
C TYR A 225 0.47 -4.81 13.34
N LEU A 226 -0.45 -4.86 12.37
CA LEU A 226 -1.82 -4.36 12.51
C LEU A 226 -2.75 -5.53 12.76
N ASN A 227 -3.46 -5.55 13.86
CA ASN A 227 -4.54 -6.50 14.10
C ASN A 227 -5.67 -6.24 13.10
N ILE A 228 -6.15 -7.30 12.44
CA ILE A 228 -7.19 -7.24 11.40
C ILE A 228 -8.50 -7.89 11.82
N ASP A 229 -8.70 -8.09 13.12
CA ASP A 229 -9.93 -8.72 13.64
C ASP A 229 -11.17 -7.96 13.19
N GLY A 230 -12.12 -8.67 12.60
CA GLY A 230 -13.34 -8.10 12.04
C GLY A 230 -13.17 -7.25 10.76
N CYS A 231 -11.96 -7.17 10.18
CA CYS A 231 -11.72 -6.36 8.97
C CYS A 231 -11.69 -7.20 7.68
N LEU A 232 -11.31 -8.48 7.75
CA LEU A 232 -11.18 -9.37 6.61
C LEU A 232 -12.55 -9.96 6.22
N GLU A 233 -13.01 -9.69 4.99
CA GLU A 233 -14.30 -10.12 4.48
C GLU A 233 -14.19 -11.39 3.61
N TYR A 234 -13.20 -11.41 2.70
CA TYR A 234 -13.01 -12.52 1.78
C TYR A 234 -11.54 -12.88 1.60
N ILE A 235 -11.30 -14.15 1.30
CA ILE A 235 -10.03 -14.67 0.81
C ILE A 235 -10.27 -15.21 -0.60
N ILE A 236 -9.68 -14.55 -1.59
CA ILE A 236 -9.78 -14.97 -2.99
C ILE A 236 -8.56 -15.82 -3.32
N LEU A 237 -8.78 -17.08 -3.68
CA LEU A 237 -7.75 -18.01 -4.11
C LEU A 237 -7.40 -17.76 -5.59
N GLY A 238 -6.12 -17.71 -5.93
CA GLY A 238 -5.64 -17.45 -7.28
C GLY A 238 -5.97 -18.58 -8.26
N HIS A 239 -5.90 -18.28 -9.56
CA HIS A 239 -6.21 -19.24 -10.63
C HIS A 239 -5.40 -20.53 -10.57
N LYS A 240 -4.13 -20.46 -10.14
CA LYS A 240 -3.21 -21.60 -10.02
C LYS A 240 -3.04 -22.07 -8.58
N PHE A 241 -3.98 -21.73 -7.71
CA PHE A 241 -3.95 -22.10 -6.31
C PHE A 241 -4.02 -23.63 -6.15
N ASP A 242 -3.25 -24.19 -5.21
CA ASP A 242 -3.29 -25.62 -4.89
C ASP A 242 -4.52 -25.95 -4.04
N ASP A 243 -5.48 -26.66 -4.60
CA ASP A 243 -6.76 -27.00 -3.97
C ASP A 243 -6.59 -27.87 -2.70
N ASN A 244 -5.47 -28.57 -2.55
CA ASN A 244 -5.18 -29.35 -1.34
C ASN A 244 -5.02 -28.46 -0.09
N LEU A 245 -4.75 -27.17 -0.27
CA LEU A 245 -4.59 -26.19 0.81
C LEU A 245 -5.92 -25.54 1.24
N ILE A 246 -7.02 -25.79 0.54
CA ILE A 246 -8.34 -25.20 0.87
C ILE A 246 -8.81 -25.64 2.26
N LYS A 247 -8.75 -26.97 2.56
CA LYS A 247 -9.13 -27.48 3.88
C LYS A 247 -8.30 -26.92 5.03
N PRO A 248 -6.95 -26.90 4.97
CA PRO A 248 -6.11 -26.22 5.97
C PRO A 248 -6.49 -24.76 6.20
N ILE A 249 -6.71 -23.98 5.14
CA ILE A 249 -7.12 -22.57 5.26
C ILE A 249 -8.48 -22.45 5.95
N LYS A 250 -9.43 -23.30 5.59
CA LYS A 250 -10.75 -23.30 6.22
C LYS A 250 -10.67 -23.58 7.72
N ILE A 251 -9.88 -24.55 8.14
CA ILE A 251 -9.66 -24.87 9.57
C ILE A 251 -9.10 -23.64 10.30
N LEU A 252 -8.15 -22.95 9.71
CA LEU A 252 -7.59 -21.71 10.31
C LEU A 252 -8.66 -20.63 10.44
N ILE A 253 -9.45 -20.38 9.39
CA ILE A 253 -10.53 -19.39 9.41
C ILE A 253 -11.60 -19.77 10.45
N ASP A 254 -11.98 -21.04 10.54
CA ASP A 254 -12.98 -21.51 11.49
C ASP A 254 -12.51 -21.36 12.96
N SER A 255 -11.19 -21.26 13.19
CA SER A 255 -10.61 -20.97 14.50
C SER A 255 -10.57 -19.48 14.86
N MET A 256 -10.83 -18.59 13.91
CA MET A 256 -10.86 -17.14 14.12
C MET A 256 -12.16 -16.69 14.82
N SER A 257 -12.13 -15.55 15.48
CA SER A 257 -13.28 -14.94 16.16
C SER A 257 -14.38 -14.51 15.17
N TYR A 258 -14.04 -14.29 13.92
CA TYR A 258 -14.95 -13.99 12.80
C TYR A 258 -14.61 -14.86 11.58
N LYS A 259 -15.54 -14.93 10.63
CA LYS A 259 -15.39 -15.81 9.46
C LYS A 259 -15.24 -14.99 8.20
N ALA A 260 -14.12 -15.18 7.50
CA ALA A 260 -13.96 -14.71 6.13
C ALA A 260 -14.51 -15.75 5.13
N ASN A 261 -15.14 -15.26 4.07
CA ASN A 261 -15.62 -16.12 2.99
C ASN A 261 -14.45 -16.47 2.05
N ILE A 262 -14.44 -17.71 1.54
CA ILE A 262 -13.43 -18.16 0.57
C ILE A 262 -14.04 -18.18 -0.82
N LEU A 263 -13.37 -17.56 -1.78
CA LEU A 263 -13.74 -17.56 -3.19
C LEU A 263 -12.57 -18.09 -4.03
N LYS A 264 -12.86 -18.81 -5.10
CA LYS A 264 -11.84 -19.24 -6.05
C LYS A 264 -11.98 -18.50 -7.37
N PHE A 265 -10.90 -17.88 -7.80
CA PHE A 265 -10.81 -17.04 -8.97
C PHE A 265 -10.18 -17.80 -10.14
N VAL A 266 -10.85 -17.84 -11.28
CA VAL A 266 -10.35 -18.55 -12.47
C VAL A 266 -10.43 -17.67 -13.71
N TYR A 267 -9.47 -17.85 -14.60
CA TYR A 267 -9.50 -17.25 -15.94
C TYR A 267 -10.29 -18.11 -16.89
N ASN A 268 -11.10 -17.49 -17.74
CA ASN A 268 -11.72 -18.11 -18.89
C ASN A 268 -11.50 -17.25 -20.14
N ARG A 269 -11.98 -17.70 -21.30
CA ARG A 269 -11.81 -16.96 -22.57
C ARG A 269 -12.46 -15.57 -22.57
N ASN A 270 -13.41 -15.34 -21.69
CA ASN A 270 -14.17 -14.09 -21.60
C ASN A 270 -13.75 -13.21 -20.42
N GLY A 271 -12.65 -13.52 -19.73
CA GLY A 271 -12.16 -12.79 -18.58
C GLY A 271 -12.05 -13.64 -17.32
N TYR A 272 -12.60 -13.17 -16.20
CA TYR A 272 -12.53 -13.84 -14.91
C TYR A 272 -13.91 -14.30 -14.46
N CYS A 273 -13.94 -15.34 -13.64
CA CYS A 273 -15.13 -15.71 -12.89
C CYS A 273 -14.75 -16.34 -11.55
N PHE A 274 -15.69 -16.33 -10.62
CA PHE A 274 -15.60 -17.12 -9.41
C PHE A 274 -16.23 -18.50 -9.63
N VAL A 275 -15.61 -19.53 -9.06
CA VAL A 275 -16.16 -20.88 -9.07
C VAL A 275 -16.49 -21.31 -7.64
N PRO A 276 -17.55 -22.12 -7.46
CA PRO A 276 -17.87 -22.70 -6.17
C PRO A 276 -16.69 -23.52 -5.62
N ILE A 277 -16.54 -23.51 -4.32
CA ILE A 277 -15.59 -24.36 -3.62
C ILE A 277 -16.39 -25.42 -2.88
N ASP A 278 -16.14 -26.69 -3.23
CA ASP A 278 -16.70 -27.83 -2.51
C ASP A 278 -15.83 -28.11 -1.27
N PHE A 279 -16.43 -28.07 -0.10
CA PHE A 279 -15.78 -28.30 1.20
C PHE A 279 -16.01 -29.70 1.75
#